data_e552f569dc8be650d33c778ea3d455fd
#
_entry.id   e552f569dc8be650d33c778ea3d455fd
#
_cell.length_a   1.000
_cell.length_b   1.000
_cell.length_c   1.000
_cell.angle_alpha   90.00
_cell.angle_beta   90.00
_cell.angle_gamma   90.00
#
_symmetry.space_group_name_H-M   'P 1'
#
loop_
_entity.id
_entity.type
_entity.pdbx_description
1 polymer ?
#
loop_
_entity_poly.entity_id
_entity_poly.type
_entity_poly.pdbx_seq_one_letter_code
_entity_poly.pdbx_strand_id
1 'polypeptide(L)'
;MEKVSLARGTRDFGPAQMAKRSFIIDTIKKVFQQYGFQPLETPAMENLSTLQGKYGEEGDQLLFKILNSGDFLKNVNKKNIEEGNWKMVTGDIAEKGLRYDLTVPFARYVVMNRHEITFPFKRYQIQPVWRADRPQKGRYREFYQCDADVVGTNSLMCEAEIILMIKDAFNKLGILDYTIKVNHRGVLSGLAGLLSAAEKETSLFVAIDKLDKIGEQKVKEELIERGFDAASLPQLFEVLNFTGSTQNKINFLSSKFSNSEIGKKGLNDLNEVLNLLKNFGATDEHVELDLTLARGLSYYTGCIFEVKINRASVGSVSGGGRYDNLTAVFDSKEKSSGVGFSFGIDRLYDAMEELSLFPKETISTSKILIVHLDKESFHYSLKAAQTIRLNGIACEVYPDQTKIKKQMEYADKKNIPFVVVIGSEEIKTNLFTLKKMETGEQSKLTIEQIIKSIK
;
A
#
# COMPACT_ATOMS: atom_id res chain seq x y z
N MET A 1 -23.17 -27.91 -16.08
CA MET A 1 -23.00 -26.47 -15.82
C MET A 1 -21.57 -26.24 -15.38
N GLU A 2 -20.89 -25.32 -15.99
CA GLU A 2 -19.55 -24.92 -15.59
C GLU A 2 -19.61 -24.29 -14.19
N LYS A 3 -18.73 -24.70 -13.29
CA LYS A 3 -18.74 -24.19 -11.91
C LYS A 3 -18.33 -22.72 -11.91
N VAL A 4 -19.20 -21.85 -11.41
CA VAL A 4 -18.88 -20.41 -11.27
C VAL A 4 -17.63 -20.25 -10.39
N SER A 5 -16.64 -19.48 -10.88
CA SER A 5 -15.36 -19.28 -10.21
C SER A 5 -14.82 -17.88 -10.49
N LEU A 6 -13.98 -17.40 -9.60
CA LEU A 6 -13.25 -16.14 -9.78
C LEU A 6 -12.07 -16.32 -10.73
N ALA A 7 -11.64 -15.24 -11.36
CA ALA A 7 -10.38 -15.21 -12.06
C ALA A 7 -9.23 -15.52 -11.08
N ARG A 8 -8.26 -16.33 -11.53
CA ARG A 8 -7.16 -16.78 -10.68
C ARG A 8 -6.33 -15.60 -10.15
N GLY A 9 -6.20 -15.51 -8.83
CA GLY A 9 -5.44 -14.46 -8.14
C GLY A 9 -6.23 -13.20 -7.84
N THR A 10 -7.55 -13.20 -8.06
CA THR A 10 -8.48 -12.15 -7.62
C THR A 10 -9.31 -12.64 -6.43
N ARG A 11 -9.99 -11.73 -5.72
CA ARG A 11 -10.77 -12.03 -4.53
C ARG A 11 -12.04 -11.18 -4.47
N ASP A 12 -13.11 -11.77 -3.94
CA ASP A 12 -14.25 -11.01 -3.43
C ASP A 12 -14.00 -10.62 -1.97
N PHE A 13 -14.54 -9.51 -1.56
CA PHE A 13 -14.50 -9.03 -0.18
C PHE A 13 -15.93 -8.84 0.32
N GLY A 14 -16.35 -9.66 1.28
CA GLY A 14 -17.66 -9.51 1.92
C GLY A 14 -17.71 -8.27 2.84
N PRO A 15 -18.92 -7.92 3.36
CA PRO A 15 -19.12 -6.69 4.13
C PRO A 15 -18.17 -6.51 5.32
N ALA A 16 -17.94 -7.56 6.12
CA ALA A 16 -17.03 -7.51 7.27
C ALA A 16 -15.57 -7.27 6.84
N GLN A 17 -15.13 -7.90 5.74
CA GLN A 17 -13.80 -7.69 5.19
C GLN A 17 -13.66 -6.27 4.64
N MET A 18 -14.69 -5.75 3.95
CA MET A 18 -14.70 -4.39 3.45
C MET A 18 -14.67 -3.35 4.58
N ALA A 19 -15.37 -3.58 5.69
CA ALA A 19 -15.30 -2.70 6.86
C ALA A 19 -13.87 -2.58 7.40
N LYS A 20 -13.15 -3.71 7.51
CA LYS A 20 -11.73 -3.74 7.92
C LYS A 20 -10.82 -3.07 6.90
N ARG A 21 -11.02 -3.29 5.61
CA ARG A 21 -10.27 -2.62 4.54
C ARG A 21 -10.48 -1.11 4.55
N SER A 22 -11.73 -0.66 4.71
CA SER A 22 -12.06 0.76 4.84
C SER A 22 -11.39 1.39 6.05
N PHE A 23 -11.35 0.70 7.20
CA PHE A 23 -10.62 1.17 8.39
C PHE A 23 -9.14 1.47 8.09
N ILE A 24 -8.44 0.56 7.39
CA ILE A 24 -7.05 0.78 6.98
C ILE A 24 -6.95 1.98 6.03
N ILE A 25 -7.76 1.98 4.97
CA ILE A 25 -7.73 3.01 3.92
C ILE A 25 -8.03 4.40 4.51
N ASP A 26 -9.08 4.53 5.32
CA ASP A 26 -9.49 5.81 5.91
C ASP A 26 -8.46 6.32 6.92
N THR A 27 -7.80 5.42 7.66
CA THR A 27 -6.72 5.79 8.58
C THR A 27 -5.52 6.34 7.82
N ILE A 28 -5.05 5.66 6.78
CA ILE A 28 -3.92 6.10 5.95
C ILE A 28 -4.26 7.39 5.22
N LYS A 29 -5.46 7.50 4.65
CA LYS A 29 -5.94 8.71 3.96
C LYS A 29 -5.90 9.93 4.88
N LYS A 30 -6.36 9.80 6.13
CA LYS A 30 -6.31 10.89 7.13
C LYS A 30 -4.87 11.31 7.42
N VAL A 31 -3.93 10.37 7.51
CA VAL A 31 -2.52 10.70 7.70
C VAL A 31 -2.01 11.49 6.50
N PHE A 32 -2.21 11.03 5.27
CA PHE A 32 -1.77 11.76 4.08
C PHE A 32 -2.31 13.19 4.03
N GLN A 33 -3.59 13.37 4.36
CA GLN A 33 -4.22 14.69 4.42
C GLN A 33 -3.59 15.60 5.50
N GLN A 34 -3.20 15.04 6.67
CA GLN A 34 -2.52 15.79 7.72
C GLN A 34 -1.14 16.32 7.29
N TYR A 35 -0.48 15.63 6.36
CA TYR A 35 0.80 16.08 5.78
C TYR A 35 0.63 16.93 4.51
N GLY A 36 -0.60 17.36 4.18
CA GLY A 36 -0.90 18.25 3.07
C GLY A 36 -0.93 17.58 1.70
N PHE A 37 -1.05 16.26 1.64
CA PHE A 37 -1.19 15.55 0.36
C PHE A 37 -2.60 15.68 -0.20
N GLN A 38 -2.72 15.91 -1.49
CA GLN A 38 -3.97 16.09 -2.23
C GLN A 38 -4.40 14.80 -2.94
N PRO A 39 -5.70 14.51 -3.02
CA PRO A 39 -6.18 13.33 -3.73
C PRO A 39 -5.98 13.43 -5.23
N LEU A 40 -5.60 12.32 -5.85
CA LEU A 40 -5.50 12.17 -7.31
C LEU A 40 -6.03 10.79 -7.72
N GLU A 41 -6.61 10.71 -8.89
CA GLU A 41 -6.93 9.45 -9.55
C GLU A 41 -6.45 9.48 -11.01
N THR A 42 -5.99 8.33 -11.51
CA THR A 42 -5.66 8.10 -12.91
C THR A 42 -6.48 6.92 -13.44
N PRO A 43 -6.67 6.79 -14.75
CA PRO A 43 -7.40 5.68 -15.33
C PRO A 43 -6.79 4.31 -14.98
N ALA A 44 -7.63 3.28 -14.86
CA ALA A 44 -7.18 1.90 -14.70
C ALA A 44 -6.47 1.37 -15.96
N MET A 45 -6.92 1.82 -17.12
CA MET A 45 -6.33 1.50 -18.42
C MET A 45 -5.41 2.63 -18.86
N GLU A 46 -4.20 2.26 -19.25
CA GLU A 46 -3.20 3.15 -19.86
C GLU A 46 -2.85 2.64 -21.25
N ASN A 47 -2.34 3.52 -22.12
CA ASN A 47 -1.71 3.10 -23.35
C ASN A 47 -0.53 2.17 -23.03
N LEU A 48 -0.40 1.08 -23.75
CA LEU A 48 0.65 0.09 -23.49
C LEU A 48 2.05 0.71 -23.65
N SER A 49 2.21 1.69 -24.54
CA SER A 49 3.43 2.49 -24.70
C SER A 49 3.79 3.32 -23.46
N THR A 50 2.79 3.71 -22.65
CA THR A 50 3.02 4.39 -21.36
C THR A 50 3.62 3.43 -20.33
N LEU A 51 3.22 2.17 -20.34
CA LEU A 51 3.58 1.16 -19.35
C LEU A 51 4.88 0.41 -19.70
N GLN A 52 5.06 0.01 -20.96
CA GLN A 52 6.19 -0.79 -21.40
C GLN A 52 7.53 -0.07 -21.26
N GLY A 53 8.58 -0.81 -20.89
CA GLY A 53 9.93 -0.31 -20.73
C GLY A 53 10.15 0.54 -19.47
N LYS A 54 9.17 0.59 -18.54
CA LYS A 54 9.25 1.38 -17.32
C LYS A 54 9.55 0.53 -16.07
N TYR A 55 9.29 -0.75 -16.14
CA TYR A 55 9.35 -1.67 -14.98
C TYR A 55 10.51 -2.67 -15.07
N GLY A 56 11.35 -2.58 -16.10
CA GLY A 56 12.35 -3.57 -16.43
C GLY A 56 11.73 -4.81 -17.12
N GLU A 57 12.57 -5.74 -17.57
CA GLU A 57 12.11 -6.91 -18.35
C GLU A 57 11.12 -7.78 -17.57
N GLU A 58 11.38 -8.03 -16.29
CA GLU A 58 10.50 -8.85 -15.45
C GLU A 58 9.13 -8.16 -15.25
N GLY A 59 9.11 -6.86 -14.96
CA GLY A 59 7.86 -6.11 -14.77
C GLY A 59 7.04 -6.02 -16.06
N ASP A 60 7.67 -5.84 -17.19
CA ASP A 60 6.99 -5.77 -18.49
C ASP A 60 6.30 -7.10 -18.86
N GLN A 61 6.83 -8.25 -18.41
CA GLN A 61 6.20 -9.56 -18.58
C GLN A 61 4.94 -9.72 -17.72
N LEU A 62 4.86 -8.98 -16.61
CA LEU A 62 3.75 -9.04 -15.66
C LEU A 62 2.60 -8.07 -16.00
N LEU A 63 2.71 -7.28 -17.07
CA LEU A 63 1.66 -6.39 -17.54
C LEU A 63 0.45 -7.16 -18.08
N PHE A 64 -0.74 -6.88 -17.57
CA PHE A 64 -1.99 -7.29 -18.19
C PHE A 64 -2.26 -6.44 -19.43
N LYS A 65 -2.35 -7.09 -20.58
CA LYS A 65 -2.65 -6.47 -21.87
C LYS A 65 -4.13 -6.63 -22.18
N ILE A 66 -4.74 -5.61 -22.76
CA ILE A 66 -6.17 -5.58 -23.12
C ILE A 66 -6.27 -5.69 -24.63
N LEU A 67 -6.95 -6.74 -25.11
CA LEU A 67 -7.21 -6.91 -26.54
C LEU A 67 -8.01 -5.72 -27.07
N ASN A 68 -7.67 -5.28 -28.28
CA ASN A 68 -8.41 -4.24 -28.97
C ASN A 68 -9.85 -4.67 -29.19
N SER A 69 -10.81 -3.74 -29.05
CA SER A 69 -12.23 -4.02 -29.23
C SER A 69 -12.57 -4.32 -30.69
N GLY A 70 -13.59 -5.15 -30.89
CA GLY A 70 -14.02 -5.59 -32.22
C GLY A 70 -13.13 -6.67 -32.81
N ASP A 71 -12.84 -6.59 -34.11
CA ASP A 71 -11.92 -7.55 -34.80
C ASP A 71 -10.46 -7.16 -34.47
N PHE A 72 -9.95 -7.70 -33.36
CA PHE A 72 -8.58 -7.42 -32.88
C PHE A 72 -7.48 -8.00 -33.78
N LEU A 73 -7.82 -8.89 -34.73
CA LEU A 73 -6.89 -9.44 -35.69
C LEU A 73 -6.80 -8.65 -37.00
N LYS A 74 -7.68 -7.68 -37.22
CA LYS A 74 -7.80 -6.93 -38.49
C LYS A 74 -6.48 -6.31 -38.93
N ASN A 75 -5.69 -5.79 -38.02
CA ASN A 75 -4.45 -5.07 -38.31
C ASN A 75 -3.19 -5.92 -38.12
N VAL A 76 -3.35 -7.22 -37.81
CA VAL A 76 -2.21 -8.10 -37.53
C VAL A 76 -1.48 -8.44 -38.85
N ASN A 77 -0.17 -8.17 -38.87
CA ASN A 77 0.67 -8.61 -39.94
C ASN A 77 0.90 -10.14 -39.85
N LYS A 78 0.31 -10.89 -40.81
CA LYS A 78 0.40 -12.35 -40.85
C LYS A 78 1.84 -12.86 -40.86
N LYS A 79 2.77 -12.14 -41.49
CA LYS A 79 4.19 -12.46 -41.53
C LYS A 79 4.79 -12.49 -40.11
N ASN A 80 4.39 -11.58 -39.22
CA ASN A 80 4.85 -11.59 -37.84
C ASN A 80 4.40 -12.85 -37.06
N ILE A 81 3.22 -13.40 -37.40
CA ILE A 81 2.74 -14.65 -36.80
C ILE A 81 3.58 -15.82 -37.33
N GLU A 82 3.81 -15.88 -38.64
CA GLU A 82 4.57 -16.95 -39.31
C GLU A 82 6.04 -17.00 -38.84
N GLU A 83 6.64 -15.84 -38.60
CA GLU A 83 8.00 -15.69 -38.09
C GLU A 83 8.11 -15.83 -36.55
N GLY A 84 6.99 -15.99 -35.82
CA GLY A 84 6.98 -16.09 -34.36
C GLY A 84 7.34 -14.80 -33.67
N ASN A 85 7.15 -13.63 -34.31
CA ASN A 85 7.45 -12.32 -33.76
C ASN A 85 6.33 -11.81 -32.83
N TRP A 86 6.16 -12.52 -31.70
CA TRP A 86 5.05 -12.30 -30.77
C TRP A 86 5.01 -10.91 -30.16
N LYS A 87 6.15 -10.22 -30.06
CA LYS A 87 6.23 -8.85 -29.54
C LYS A 87 5.50 -7.88 -30.48
N MET A 88 5.70 -8.01 -31.78
CA MET A 88 5.01 -7.19 -32.78
C MET A 88 3.53 -7.56 -32.87
N VAL A 89 3.20 -8.84 -32.88
CA VAL A 89 1.80 -9.30 -32.82
C VAL A 89 1.08 -8.74 -31.61
N THR A 90 1.72 -8.75 -30.45
CA THR A 90 1.13 -8.17 -29.23
C THR A 90 0.83 -6.68 -29.40
N GLY A 91 1.72 -5.91 -30.01
CA GLY A 91 1.50 -4.48 -30.31
C GLY A 91 0.32 -4.24 -31.25
N ASP A 92 0.13 -5.14 -32.25
CA ASP A 92 -0.97 -5.03 -33.21
C ASP A 92 -2.35 -5.32 -32.58
N ILE A 93 -2.42 -6.25 -31.58
CA ILE A 93 -3.69 -6.72 -30.99
C ILE A 93 -4.05 -6.06 -29.66
N ALA A 94 -3.12 -5.37 -29.02
CA ALA A 94 -3.30 -4.77 -27.70
C ALA A 94 -2.61 -3.40 -27.60
N GLU A 95 -3.37 -2.33 -27.76
CA GLU A 95 -2.87 -0.95 -27.61
C GLU A 95 -2.89 -0.47 -26.15
N LYS A 96 -3.61 -1.17 -25.28
CA LYS A 96 -3.86 -0.79 -23.89
C LYS A 96 -3.47 -1.91 -22.92
N GLY A 97 -3.15 -1.52 -21.69
CA GLY A 97 -2.92 -2.44 -20.58
C GLY A 97 -3.54 -1.92 -19.30
N LEU A 98 -3.66 -2.81 -18.31
CA LEU A 98 -3.99 -2.40 -16.94
C LEU A 98 -2.73 -1.86 -16.26
N ARG A 99 -2.86 -0.77 -15.51
CA ARG A 99 -1.73 -0.17 -14.78
C ARG A 99 -1.12 -1.16 -13.79
N TYR A 100 0.21 -1.22 -13.79
CA TYR A 100 1.02 -2.10 -12.95
C TYR A 100 1.25 -1.52 -11.56
N ASP A 101 1.38 -0.19 -11.48
CA ASP A 101 1.51 0.63 -10.29
C ASP A 101 0.76 1.97 -10.46
N LEU A 102 0.86 2.84 -9.46
CA LEU A 102 0.27 4.18 -9.53
C LEU A 102 1.32 5.25 -9.86
N THR A 103 2.62 4.93 -9.81
CA THR A 103 3.71 5.89 -9.98
C THR A 103 3.94 6.25 -11.45
N VAL A 104 3.94 5.27 -12.36
CA VAL A 104 4.11 5.53 -13.80
C VAL A 104 2.94 6.33 -14.40
N PRO A 105 1.65 5.97 -14.13
CA PRO A 105 0.52 6.83 -14.49
C PRO A 105 0.58 8.24 -13.89
N PHE A 106 1.08 8.36 -12.66
CA PHE A 106 1.28 9.66 -12.03
C PHE A 106 2.36 10.48 -12.74
N ALA A 107 3.50 9.91 -13.09
CA ALA A 107 4.53 10.61 -13.86
C ALA A 107 4.00 11.12 -15.20
N ARG A 108 3.22 10.31 -15.93
CA ARG A 108 2.51 10.73 -17.15
C ARG A 108 1.57 11.91 -16.85
N TYR A 109 0.79 11.85 -15.77
CA TYR A 109 -0.12 12.92 -15.36
C TYR A 109 0.63 14.21 -15.10
N VAL A 110 1.76 14.17 -14.38
CA VAL A 110 2.60 15.36 -14.09
C VAL A 110 3.08 16.00 -15.36
N VAL A 111 3.59 15.22 -16.33
CA VAL A 111 4.07 15.75 -17.60
C VAL A 111 2.93 16.41 -18.41
N MET A 112 1.78 15.74 -18.50
CA MET A 112 0.62 16.23 -19.27
C MET A 112 -0.02 17.50 -18.69
N ASN A 113 0.01 17.66 -17.36
CA ASN A 113 -0.68 18.74 -16.66
C ASN A 113 0.28 19.74 -15.98
N ARG A 114 1.55 19.78 -16.42
CA ARG A 114 2.60 20.56 -15.78
C ARG A 114 2.25 22.02 -15.57
N HIS A 115 1.58 22.63 -16.54
CA HIS A 115 1.20 24.05 -16.49
C HIS A 115 0.10 24.37 -15.49
N GLU A 116 -0.63 23.34 -15.01
CA GLU A 116 -1.71 23.46 -14.04
C GLU A 116 -1.24 23.10 -12.63
N ILE A 117 -0.09 22.43 -12.50
CA ILE A 117 0.44 21.91 -11.22
C ILE A 117 1.31 22.97 -10.56
N THR A 118 1.02 23.26 -9.28
CA THR A 118 1.91 24.05 -8.43
C THR A 118 2.95 23.14 -7.77
N PHE A 119 4.23 23.37 -8.00
CA PHE A 119 5.33 22.63 -7.40
C PHE A 119 5.85 23.29 -6.11
N PRO A 120 6.32 22.53 -5.10
CA PRO A 120 6.29 21.06 -5.00
C PRO A 120 4.87 20.53 -4.91
N PHE A 121 4.57 19.47 -5.65
CA PHE A 121 3.25 18.86 -5.68
C PHE A 121 3.22 17.58 -4.83
N LYS A 122 2.41 17.59 -3.78
CA LYS A 122 2.14 16.45 -2.88
C LYS A 122 0.81 15.81 -3.26
N ARG A 123 0.82 14.57 -3.75
CA ARG A 123 -0.40 13.83 -4.07
C ARG A 123 -0.49 12.52 -3.29
N TYR A 124 -1.70 12.06 -3.00
CA TYR A 124 -1.95 10.68 -2.65
C TYR A 124 -2.96 10.05 -3.62
N GLN A 125 -2.84 8.72 -3.81
CA GLN A 125 -3.71 7.96 -4.70
C GLN A 125 -3.97 6.58 -4.10
N ILE A 126 -5.25 6.17 -4.01
CA ILE A 126 -5.67 4.92 -3.39
C ILE A 126 -6.54 4.18 -4.39
N GLN A 127 -5.94 3.28 -5.14
CA GLN A 127 -6.61 2.59 -6.25
C GLN A 127 -6.05 1.18 -6.46
N PRO A 128 -6.82 0.30 -7.18
CA PRO A 128 -6.34 -1.03 -7.53
C PRO A 128 -5.27 -0.97 -8.62
N VAL A 129 -4.37 -1.94 -8.60
CA VAL A 129 -3.35 -2.21 -9.62
C VAL A 129 -3.34 -3.70 -9.97
N TRP A 130 -2.78 -4.04 -11.14
CA TRP A 130 -2.83 -5.40 -11.67
C TRP A 130 -1.46 -5.90 -12.08
N ARG A 131 -1.08 -7.08 -11.57
CA ARG A 131 0.16 -7.75 -11.92
C ARG A 131 -0.08 -9.22 -12.20
N ALA A 132 0.42 -9.74 -13.32
CA ALA A 132 0.26 -11.13 -13.69
C ALA A 132 1.15 -12.10 -12.87
N ASP A 133 1.40 -11.75 -11.62
CA ASP A 133 2.18 -12.53 -10.67
C ASP A 133 1.61 -13.94 -10.45
N ARG A 134 2.47 -14.87 -10.03
CA ARG A 134 2.03 -16.17 -9.52
C ARG A 134 1.34 -15.96 -8.16
N PRO A 135 0.04 -16.26 -8.04
CA PRO A 135 -0.70 -16.02 -6.81
C PRO A 135 -0.18 -16.83 -5.62
N GLN A 136 -0.02 -16.17 -4.47
CA GLN A 136 0.32 -16.78 -3.18
C GLN A 136 -0.16 -15.86 -2.05
N LYS A 137 -0.11 -16.28 -0.77
CA LYS A 137 -0.47 -15.42 0.36
C LYS A 137 0.31 -14.10 0.31
N GLY A 138 -0.39 -12.97 0.40
CA GLY A 138 0.20 -11.63 0.32
C GLY A 138 0.66 -11.19 -1.09
N ARG A 139 0.36 -11.99 -2.15
CA ARG A 139 0.65 -11.65 -3.55
C ARG A 139 -0.52 -12.03 -4.45
N TYR A 140 -1.25 -11.03 -4.88
CA TYR A 140 -2.48 -11.14 -5.66
C TYR A 140 -2.29 -10.51 -7.04
N ARG A 141 -3.16 -10.85 -7.98
CA ARG A 141 -3.13 -10.27 -9.34
C ARG A 141 -3.87 -8.94 -9.43
N GLU A 142 -4.81 -8.71 -8.53
CA GLU A 142 -5.47 -7.44 -8.31
C GLU A 142 -5.34 -7.08 -6.83
N PHE A 143 -4.82 -5.90 -6.53
CA PHE A 143 -4.64 -5.43 -5.15
C PHE A 143 -4.59 -3.90 -5.09
N TYR A 144 -4.86 -3.33 -3.92
CA TYR A 144 -4.86 -1.90 -3.72
C TYR A 144 -3.50 -1.39 -3.26
N GLN A 145 -3.06 -0.31 -3.91
CA GLN A 145 -1.95 0.53 -3.44
C GLN A 145 -2.49 1.83 -2.85
N CYS A 146 -1.87 2.28 -1.77
CA CYS A 146 -2.05 3.61 -1.19
C CYS A 146 -0.73 4.36 -1.34
N ASP A 147 -0.60 5.12 -2.40
CA ASP A 147 0.61 5.86 -2.75
C ASP A 147 0.54 7.30 -2.24
N ALA A 148 1.68 7.80 -1.77
CA ALA A 148 1.91 9.20 -1.50
C ALA A 148 3.25 9.62 -2.11
N ASP A 149 3.23 10.64 -2.98
CA ASP A 149 4.39 11.14 -3.70
C ASP A 149 4.49 12.66 -3.64
N VAL A 150 5.73 13.14 -3.64
CA VAL A 150 6.09 14.55 -3.79
C VAL A 150 6.94 14.68 -5.03
N VAL A 151 6.60 15.60 -5.93
CA VAL A 151 7.42 15.91 -7.12
C VAL A 151 7.76 17.40 -7.19
N GLY A 152 8.88 17.72 -7.83
CA GLY A 152 9.33 19.09 -8.06
C GLY A 152 10.22 19.65 -6.94
N THR A 153 10.86 18.78 -6.13
CA THR A 153 11.85 19.18 -5.13
C THR A 153 12.90 18.11 -4.90
N ASN A 154 14.13 18.55 -4.63
CA ASN A 154 15.25 17.69 -4.23
C ASN A 154 15.44 17.64 -2.70
N SER A 155 14.57 18.28 -1.93
CA SER A 155 14.69 18.36 -0.48
C SER A 155 14.53 16.99 0.18
N LEU A 156 15.53 16.59 0.97
CA LEU A 156 15.52 15.36 1.75
C LEU A 156 14.52 15.41 2.94
N MET A 157 13.92 16.58 3.20
CA MET A 157 12.80 16.71 4.14
C MET A 157 11.64 15.79 3.74
N CYS A 158 11.44 15.58 2.43
CA CYS A 158 10.36 14.71 1.95
C CYS A 158 10.56 13.25 2.35
N GLU A 159 11.80 12.76 2.35
CA GLU A 159 12.13 11.42 2.85
C GLU A 159 11.86 11.29 4.35
N ALA A 160 12.23 12.31 5.13
CA ALA A 160 11.92 12.33 6.57
C ALA A 160 10.40 12.36 6.82
N GLU A 161 9.63 13.16 6.07
CA GLU A 161 8.15 13.16 6.14
C GLU A 161 7.56 11.80 5.78
N ILE A 162 8.10 11.07 4.79
CA ILE A 162 7.65 9.72 4.45
C ILE A 162 7.81 8.78 5.65
N ILE A 163 8.96 8.80 6.31
CA ILE A 163 9.20 7.98 7.51
C ILE A 163 8.20 8.34 8.62
N LEU A 164 7.94 9.62 8.84
CA LEU A 164 6.95 10.08 9.81
C LEU A 164 5.53 9.62 9.48
N MET A 165 5.12 9.75 8.22
CA MET A 165 3.80 9.28 7.77
C MET A 165 3.62 7.77 7.98
N ILE A 166 4.67 6.97 7.76
CA ILE A 166 4.64 5.53 8.03
C ILE A 166 4.46 5.28 9.52
N LYS A 167 5.22 5.95 10.39
CA LYS A 167 5.11 5.84 11.85
C LYS A 167 3.72 6.24 12.34
N ASP A 168 3.18 7.35 11.86
CA ASP A 168 1.86 7.86 12.24
C ASP A 168 0.74 6.92 11.78
N ALA A 169 0.83 6.39 10.56
CA ALA A 169 -0.14 5.44 10.05
C ALA A 169 -0.14 4.15 10.89
N PHE A 170 1.04 3.61 11.20
CA PHE A 170 1.18 2.38 11.97
C PHE A 170 0.71 2.55 13.42
N ASN A 171 1.05 3.65 14.07
CA ASN A 171 0.54 3.97 15.41
C ASN A 171 -0.99 4.01 15.43
N LYS A 172 -1.63 4.67 14.44
CA LYS A 172 -3.09 4.76 14.35
C LYS A 172 -3.75 3.43 14.00
N LEU A 173 -3.04 2.54 13.30
CA LEU A 173 -3.49 1.17 13.00
C LEU A 173 -3.21 0.19 14.16
N GLY A 174 -2.53 0.60 15.21
CA GLY A 174 -2.14 -0.26 16.34
C GLY A 174 -0.99 -1.20 16.02
N ILE A 175 -0.21 -0.93 14.97
CA ILE A 175 0.96 -1.71 14.57
C ILE A 175 2.19 -1.12 15.28
N LEU A 176 2.69 -1.79 16.32
CA LEU A 176 3.78 -1.27 17.15
C LEU A 176 5.13 -1.95 16.89
N ASP A 177 5.12 -3.18 16.35
CA ASP A 177 6.33 -3.97 16.11
C ASP A 177 6.62 -4.08 14.60
N TYR A 178 7.41 -3.14 14.11
CA TYR A 178 7.77 -3.02 12.70
C TYR A 178 9.19 -2.47 12.52
N THR A 179 9.75 -2.64 11.33
CA THR A 179 11.04 -2.09 10.93
C THR A 179 10.89 -1.33 9.61
N ILE A 180 11.36 -0.08 9.58
CA ILE A 180 11.52 0.73 8.37
C ILE A 180 12.97 0.55 7.92
N LYS A 181 13.18 -0.32 6.94
CA LYS A 181 14.48 -0.49 6.31
C LYS A 181 14.72 0.66 5.35
N VAL A 182 15.87 1.29 5.45
CA VAL A 182 16.31 2.38 4.57
C VAL A 182 17.64 2.02 3.93
N ASN A 183 17.84 2.45 2.69
CA ASN A 183 19.11 2.41 1.99
C ASN A 183 19.19 3.57 0.99
N HIS A 184 20.27 3.68 0.25
CA HIS A 184 20.44 4.69 -0.79
C HIS A 184 21.14 4.10 -2.02
N ARG A 185 20.66 4.44 -3.23
CA ARG A 185 21.29 3.95 -4.47
C ARG A 185 22.76 4.29 -4.56
N GLY A 186 23.16 5.49 -4.12
CA GLY A 186 24.58 5.88 -4.06
C GLY A 186 25.41 5.02 -3.13
N VAL A 187 24.83 4.51 -2.01
CA VAL A 187 25.51 3.55 -1.13
C VAL A 187 25.74 2.22 -1.84
N LEU A 188 24.71 1.72 -2.55
CA LEU A 188 24.83 0.49 -3.34
C LEU A 188 25.85 0.64 -4.48
N SER A 189 25.88 1.79 -5.17
CA SER A 189 26.92 2.09 -6.17
C SER A 189 28.29 2.18 -5.54
N GLY A 190 28.40 2.72 -4.32
CA GLY A 190 29.64 2.70 -3.53
C GLY A 190 30.15 1.28 -3.28
N LEU A 191 29.26 0.32 -2.99
CA LEU A 191 29.62 -1.11 -2.85
C LEU A 191 30.16 -1.70 -4.17
N ALA A 192 29.52 -1.37 -5.31
CA ALA A 192 30.04 -1.79 -6.62
C ALA A 192 31.43 -1.20 -6.90
N GLY A 193 31.65 0.05 -6.49
CA GLY A 193 32.96 0.71 -6.58
C GLY A 193 34.04 0.04 -5.74
N LEU A 194 33.71 -0.46 -4.54
CA LEU A 194 34.65 -1.26 -3.70
C LEU A 194 35.11 -2.54 -4.41
N LEU A 195 34.25 -3.12 -5.26
CA LEU A 195 34.58 -4.31 -6.05
C LEU A 195 35.25 -3.98 -7.38
N SER A 196 35.54 -2.71 -7.67
CA SER A 196 36.02 -2.24 -8.99
C SER A 196 35.11 -2.70 -10.15
N ALA A 197 33.80 -2.77 -9.91
CA ALA A 197 32.80 -3.35 -10.80
C ALA A 197 31.59 -2.39 -11.00
N ALA A 198 31.85 -1.11 -11.15
CA ALA A 198 30.82 -0.08 -11.32
C ALA A 198 29.91 -0.34 -12.53
N GLU A 199 30.44 -0.94 -13.60
CA GLU A 199 29.68 -1.32 -14.80
C GLU A 199 28.72 -2.49 -14.59
N LYS A 200 28.84 -3.23 -13.44
CA LYS A 200 28.03 -4.39 -13.08
C LYS A 200 27.05 -4.12 -11.95
N GLU A 201 26.76 -2.85 -11.63
CA GLU A 201 25.88 -2.46 -10.52
C GLU A 201 24.56 -3.22 -10.48
N THR A 202 23.85 -3.29 -11.61
CA THR A 202 22.56 -3.99 -11.70
C THR A 202 22.67 -5.48 -11.32
N SER A 203 23.73 -6.13 -11.79
CA SER A 203 24.00 -7.54 -11.46
C SER A 203 24.31 -7.73 -9.97
N LEU A 204 25.06 -6.81 -9.37
CA LEU A 204 25.34 -6.80 -7.93
C LEU A 204 24.03 -6.65 -7.12
N PHE A 205 23.21 -5.67 -7.46
CA PHE A 205 21.95 -5.39 -6.74
C PHE A 205 20.99 -6.59 -6.77
N VAL A 206 20.86 -7.23 -7.94
CA VAL A 206 20.02 -8.44 -8.10
C VAL A 206 20.55 -9.61 -7.24
N ALA A 207 21.86 -9.76 -7.12
CA ALA A 207 22.45 -10.81 -6.30
C ALA A 207 22.29 -10.52 -4.79
N ILE A 208 22.57 -9.29 -4.35
CA ILE A 208 22.44 -8.86 -2.94
C ILE A 208 20.98 -9.01 -2.46
N ASP A 209 19.99 -8.66 -3.28
CA ASP A 209 18.55 -8.81 -2.93
C ASP A 209 18.14 -10.25 -2.60
N LYS A 210 18.89 -11.21 -3.04
CA LYS A 210 18.65 -12.63 -2.76
C LYS A 210 19.30 -13.13 -1.49
N LEU A 211 20.16 -12.33 -0.85
CA LEU A 211 21.00 -12.77 0.28
C LEU A 211 20.16 -13.40 1.40
N ASP A 212 19.08 -12.76 1.82
CA ASP A 212 18.18 -13.27 2.85
C ASP A 212 17.47 -14.58 2.46
N LYS A 213 17.35 -14.88 1.17
CA LYS A 213 16.56 -16.02 0.64
C LYS A 213 17.40 -17.24 0.38
N ILE A 214 18.60 -17.05 -0.20
CA ILE A 214 19.44 -18.15 -0.68
C ILE A 214 20.76 -18.30 0.10
N GLY A 215 21.07 -17.32 0.96
CA GLY A 215 22.25 -17.32 1.82
C GLY A 215 23.53 -16.87 1.11
N GLU A 216 24.55 -16.53 1.92
CA GLU A 216 25.81 -15.92 1.48
C GLU A 216 26.56 -16.77 0.45
N GLN A 217 26.63 -18.10 0.66
CA GLN A 217 27.41 -18.97 -0.21
C GLN A 217 26.89 -18.96 -1.65
N LYS A 218 25.55 -19.08 -1.82
CA LYS A 218 24.93 -19.05 -3.14
C LYS A 218 25.01 -17.69 -3.81
N VAL A 219 24.97 -16.61 -3.02
CA VAL A 219 25.17 -15.25 -3.56
C VAL A 219 26.60 -15.07 -4.05
N LYS A 220 27.61 -15.59 -3.34
CA LYS A 220 29.00 -15.60 -3.80
C LYS A 220 29.16 -16.34 -5.12
N GLU A 221 28.58 -17.53 -5.23
CA GLU A 221 28.59 -18.33 -6.47
C GLU A 221 27.95 -17.56 -7.63
N GLU A 222 26.77 -17.00 -7.43
CA GLU A 222 26.07 -16.18 -8.43
C GLU A 222 26.89 -14.96 -8.86
N LEU A 223 27.57 -14.27 -7.92
CA LEU A 223 28.44 -13.13 -8.25
C LEU A 223 29.64 -13.55 -9.10
N ILE A 224 30.27 -14.66 -8.78
CA ILE A 224 31.38 -15.22 -9.59
C ILE A 224 30.91 -15.58 -11.01
N GLU A 225 29.75 -16.24 -11.14
CA GLU A 225 29.14 -16.56 -12.44
C GLU A 225 28.83 -15.29 -13.26
N ARG A 226 28.45 -14.19 -12.60
CA ARG A 226 28.23 -12.87 -13.23
C ARG A 226 29.56 -12.12 -13.51
N GLY A 227 30.71 -12.73 -13.24
CA GLY A 227 32.03 -12.21 -13.59
C GLY A 227 32.59 -11.21 -12.57
N PHE A 228 32.17 -11.27 -11.29
CA PHE A 228 32.83 -10.54 -10.22
C PHE A 228 34.09 -11.29 -9.79
N ASP A 229 35.15 -10.54 -9.42
CA ASP A 229 36.38 -11.12 -8.94
C ASP A 229 36.20 -11.76 -7.54
N ALA A 230 36.46 -13.06 -7.45
CA ALA A 230 36.33 -13.82 -6.21
C ALA A 230 37.19 -13.24 -5.06
N ALA A 231 38.35 -12.63 -5.38
CA ALA A 231 39.23 -12.02 -4.40
C ALA A 231 38.66 -10.76 -3.75
N SER A 232 37.74 -10.09 -4.42
CA SER A 232 37.04 -8.87 -3.91
C SER A 232 35.83 -9.17 -3.03
N LEU A 233 35.22 -10.36 -3.15
CA LEU A 233 33.99 -10.71 -2.43
C LEU A 233 34.09 -10.69 -0.90
N PRO A 234 35.22 -11.11 -0.26
CA PRO A 234 35.34 -11.01 1.20
C PRO A 234 35.11 -9.60 1.73
N GLN A 235 35.57 -8.56 1.02
CA GLN A 235 35.36 -7.17 1.38
C GLN A 235 33.87 -6.75 1.29
N LEU A 236 33.15 -7.24 0.29
CA LEU A 236 31.71 -7.00 0.16
C LEU A 236 30.97 -7.62 1.36
N PHE A 237 31.24 -8.88 1.68
CA PHE A 237 30.53 -9.58 2.75
C PHE A 237 30.93 -9.08 4.14
N GLU A 238 32.15 -8.58 4.34
CA GLU A 238 32.52 -7.82 5.55
C GLU A 238 31.56 -6.63 5.75
N VAL A 239 31.25 -5.91 4.68
CA VAL A 239 30.35 -4.75 4.73
C VAL A 239 28.89 -5.19 4.92
N LEU A 240 28.41 -6.16 4.14
CA LEU A 240 27.00 -6.61 4.21
C LEU A 240 26.66 -7.24 5.57
N ASN A 241 27.62 -7.93 6.19
CA ASN A 241 27.46 -8.60 7.49
C ASN A 241 27.76 -7.69 8.69
N PHE A 242 28.12 -6.41 8.47
CA PHE A 242 28.39 -5.49 9.56
C PHE A 242 27.11 -5.19 10.35
N THR A 243 27.13 -5.48 11.65
CA THR A 243 26.02 -5.29 12.59
C THR A 243 26.24 -4.05 13.45
N GLY A 244 25.14 -3.41 13.86
CA GLY A 244 25.18 -2.22 14.72
C GLY A 244 24.03 -1.27 14.44
N SER A 245 23.99 -0.18 15.18
CA SER A 245 22.99 0.88 14.93
C SER A 245 23.16 1.51 13.54
N THR A 246 22.11 2.15 13.03
CA THR A 246 22.16 2.88 11.74
C THR A 246 23.35 3.85 11.70
N GLN A 247 23.61 4.58 12.80
CA GLN A 247 24.75 5.49 12.87
C GLN A 247 26.10 4.76 12.82
N ASN A 248 26.22 3.61 13.49
CA ASN A 248 27.46 2.80 13.44
C ASN A 248 27.74 2.27 12.03
N LYS A 249 26.69 1.83 11.32
CA LYS A 249 26.76 1.41 9.92
C LYS A 249 27.23 2.56 9.01
N ILE A 250 26.66 3.77 9.18
CA ILE A 250 27.05 4.97 8.42
C ILE A 250 28.55 5.30 8.67
N ASN A 251 28.99 5.32 9.93
CA ASN A 251 30.37 5.62 10.28
C ASN A 251 31.35 4.59 9.70
N PHE A 252 31.01 3.30 9.77
CA PHE A 252 31.80 2.23 9.18
C PHE A 252 31.93 2.38 7.66
N LEU A 253 30.82 2.60 6.96
CA LEU A 253 30.80 2.80 5.51
C LEU A 253 31.55 4.06 5.08
N SER A 254 31.53 5.13 5.87
CA SER A 254 32.25 6.36 5.57
C SER A 254 33.76 6.11 5.43
N SER A 255 34.33 5.19 6.26
CA SER A 255 35.72 4.79 6.14
C SER A 255 35.99 3.95 4.88
N LYS A 256 35.05 3.09 4.49
CA LYS A 256 35.18 2.23 3.29
C LYS A 256 35.01 3.01 1.99
N PHE A 257 34.22 4.07 1.98
CA PHE A 257 33.92 4.89 0.79
C PHE A 257 34.84 6.10 0.62
N SER A 258 36.04 6.10 1.23
CA SER A 258 37.00 7.20 1.14
C SER A 258 37.27 7.66 -0.31
N ASN A 259 37.22 6.75 -1.28
CA ASN A 259 37.47 7.00 -2.71
C ASN A 259 36.20 6.98 -3.58
N SER A 260 35.00 6.88 -2.99
CA SER A 260 33.73 6.83 -3.74
C SER A 260 32.89 8.06 -3.45
N GLU A 261 32.92 9.04 -4.35
CA GLU A 261 32.11 10.26 -4.19
C GLU A 261 30.60 9.97 -4.19
N ILE A 262 30.14 9.00 -5.01
CA ILE A 262 28.73 8.60 -5.05
C ILE A 262 28.31 7.90 -3.75
N GLY A 263 29.19 7.05 -3.20
CA GLY A 263 28.97 6.39 -1.90
C GLY A 263 28.91 7.38 -0.75
N LYS A 264 29.85 8.33 -0.70
CA LYS A 264 29.87 9.42 0.30
C LYS A 264 28.60 10.25 0.22
N LYS A 265 28.18 10.66 -0.99
CA LYS A 265 26.94 11.41 -1.17
C LYS A 265 25.74 10.64 -0.63
N GLY A 266 25.62 9.35 -0.96
CA GLY A 266 24.51 8.52 -0.45
C GLY A 266 24.47 8.42 1.07
N LEU A 267 25.65 8.31 1.73
CA LEU A 267 25.74 8.31 3.19
C LEU A 267 25.38 9.67 3.80
N ASN A 268 25.81 10.77 3.18
CA ASN A 268 25.47 12.12 3.62
C ASN A 268 23.97 12.37 3.51
N ASP A 269 23.34 11.95 2.40
CA ASP A 269 21.90 12.08 2.19
C ASP A 269 21.13 11.29 3.28
N LEU A 270 21.52 10.05 3.58
CA LEU A 270 20.91 9.25 4.67
C LEU A 270 21.09 9.91 6.05
N ASN A 271 22.28 10.41 6.34
CA ASN A 271 22.56 11.08 7.61
C ASN A 271 21.73 12.36 7.75
N GLU A 272 21.55 13.12 6.67
CA GLU A 272 20.69 14.31 6.65
C GLU A 272 19.22 13.94 6.89
N VAL A 273 18.69 12.86 6.28
CA VAL A 273 17.33 12.37 6.56
C VAL A 273 17.14 12.05 8.05
N LEU A 274 18.11 11.39 8.68
CA LEU A 274 18.06 11.08 10.12
C LEU A 274 18.11 12.35 10.99
N ASN A 275 18.91 13.34 10.60
CA ASN A 275 18.97 14.63 11.30
C ASN A 275 17.64 15.39 11.17
N LEU A 276 17.04 15.39 9.99
CA LEU A 276 15.74 16.00 9.76
C LEU A 276 14.63 15.33 10.58
N LEU A 277 14.65 13.99 10.72
CA LEU A 277 13.74 13.29 11.64
C LEU A 277 13.87 13.81 13.08
N LYS A 278 15.11 13.97 13.59
CA LYS A 278 15.35 14.54 14.92
C LYS A 278 14.85 15.98 15.03
N ASN A 279 15.02 16.79 13.99
CA ASN A 279 14.52 18.17 13.95
C ASN A 279 12.98 18.23 13.97
N PHE A 280 12.30 17.23 13.42
CA PHE A 280 10.84 17.06 13.58
C PHE A 280 10.43 16.56 14.98
N GLY A 281 11.38 16.33 15.89
CA GLY A 281 11.12 15.80 17.24
C GLY A 281 10.86 14.29 17.27
N ALA A 282 11.17 13.57 16.19
CA ALA A 282 11.01 12.12 16.12
C ALA A 282 12.32 11.39 16.40
N THR A 283 12.21 10.17 16.93
CA THR A 283 13.34 9.25 17.10
C THR A 283 13.55 8.43 15.83
N ASP A 284 14.75 7.91 15.64
CA ASP A 284 15.10 6.93 14.61
C ASP A 284 14.76 5.48 15.03
N GLU A 285 14.02 5.32 16.14
CA GLU A 285 13.43 4.04 16.52
C GLU A 285 12.63 3.46 15.35
N HIS A 286 12.75 2.17 15.12
CA HIS A 286 12.24 1.43 13.97
C HIS A 286 12.93 1.71 12.62
N VAL A 287 13.90 2.63 12.54
CA VAL A 287 14.63 2.92 11.28
C VAL A 287 15.95 2.16 11.26
N GLU A 288 16.13 1.30 10.26
CA GLU A 288 17.33 0.48 10.10
C GLU A 288 17.96 0.72 8.73
N LEU A 289 19.25 1.08 8.71
CA LEU A 289 20.06 1.01 7.48
C LEU A 289 20.29 -0.46 7.14
N ASP A 290 19.67 -0.92 6.04
CA ASP A 290 19.79 -2.29 5.54
C ASP A 290 20.53 -2.29 4.21
N LEU A 291 21.79 -2.72 4.25
CA LEU A 291 22.66 -2.75 3.07
C LEU A 291 22.25 -3.82 2.04
N THR A 292 21.43 -4.77 2.46
CA THR A 292 20.85 -5.79 1.54
C THR A 292 19.60 -5.30 0.84
N LEU A 293 19.03 -4.16 1.26
CA LEU A 293 17.91 -3.53 0.58
C LEU A 293 18.40 -2.94 -0.76
N ALA A 294 18.52 -3.80 -1.74
CA ALA A 294 18.91 -3.46 -3.12
C ALA A 294 17.71 -3.51 -4.09
N ARG A 295 16.54 -3.93 -3.57
CA ARG A 295 15.27 -4.02 -4.29
C ARG A 295 14.72 -2.65 -4.64
N GLY A 296 13.73 -2.72 -5.47
CA GLY A 296 12.88 -1.64 -5.88
C GLY A 296 12.82 -1.60 -7.39
N LEU A 297 11.90 -0.78 -7.89
CA LEU A 297 11.76 -0.55 -9.31
C LEU A 297 13.03 0.12 -9.85
N SER A 298 13.41 -0.20 -11.05
CA SER A 298 14.65 0.25 -11.70
C SER A 298 14.79 1.78 -11.81
N TYR A 299 13.71 2.51 -11.57
CA TYR A 299 13.68 3.97 -11.66
C TYR A 299 14.13 4.71 -10.37
N TYR A 300 14.39 4.04 -9.24
CA TYR A 300 14.88 4.71 -8.04
C TYR A 300 16.32 5.18 -8.19
N THR A 301 16.59 6.41 -7.74
CA THR A 301 17.88 7.11 -7.91
C THR A 301 18.53 7.55 -6.60
N GLY A 302 17.79 7.63 -5.52
CA GLY A 302 18.22 8.12 -4.21
C GLY A 302 17.91 7.16 -3.07
N CYS A 303 17.32 7.70 -1.99
CA CYS A 303 16.83 6.91 -0.85
C CYS A 303 15.79 5.88 -1.30
N ILE A 304 15.84 4.71 -0.69
CA ILE A 304 14.87 3.63 -0.86
C ILE A 304 14.37 3.17 0.50
N PHE A 305 13.10 2.78 0.56
CA PHE A 305 12.40 2.39 1.77
C PHE A 305 11.70 1.05 1.60
N GLU A 306 11.72 0.24 2.64
CA GLU A 306 10.91 -0.97 2.73
C GLU A 306 10.44 -1.14 4.17
N VAL A 307 9.16 -1.51 4.38
CA VAL A 307 8.61 -1.66 5.72
C VAL A 307 8.13 -3.09 5.94
N LYS A 308 8.57 -3.68 7.03
CA LYS A 308 8.20 -5.02 7.46
C LYS A 308 7.53 -4.96 8.83
N ILE A 309 6.44 -5.71 9.00
CA ILE A 309 5.84 -5.98 10.31
C ILE A 309 6.51 -7.26 10.84
N ASN A 310 7.23 -7.15 11.96
CA ASN A 310 8.20 -8.17 12.37
C ASN A 310 7.56 -9.52 12.70
N ARG A 311 6.35 -9.55 13.28
CA ARG A 311 5.64 -10.78 13.66
C ARG A 311 4.70 -11.34 12.61
N ALA A 312 4.48 -10.62 11.51
CA ALA A 312 3.58 -11.07 10.46
C ALA A 312 4.31 -11.97 9.45
N SER A 313 3.62 -12.99 8.95
CA SER A 313 4.16 -13.90 7.93
C SER A 313 4.16 -13.32 6.52
N VAL A 314 3.53 -12.15 6.32
CA VAL A 314 3.52 -11.45 5.03
C VAL A 314 4.88 -10.78 4.77
N GLY A 315 5.22 -10.62 3.49
CA GLY A 315 6.39 -9.83 3.12
C GLY A 315 6.22 -8.34 3.45
N SER A 316 7.11 -7.52 2.86
CA SER A 316 7.06 -6.06 2.97
C SER A 316 5.67 -5.49 2.73
N VAL A 317 5.18 -4.66 3.62
CA VAL A 317 3.82 -4.06 3.57
C VAL A 317 3.82 -2.65 2.99
N SER A 318 4.99 -2.02 2.90
CA SER A 318 5.18 -0.72 2.26
C SER A 318 6.56 -0.68 1.62
N GLY A 319 6.70 0.13 0.58
CA GLY A 319 7.97 0.38 -0.07
C GLY A 319 7.92 1.64 -0.92
N GLY A 320 9.09 2.22 -1.18
CA GLY A 320 9.19 3.46 -1.94
C GLY A 320 10.62 3.90 -2.15
N GLY A 321 10.78 5.13 -2.67
CA GLY A 321 12.09 5.74 -2.84
C GLY A 321 12.04 6.99 -3.70
N ARG A 322 13.21 7.62 -3.85
CA ARG A 322 13.41 8.79 -4.71
C ARG A 322 13.60 8.35 -6.16
N TYR A 323 12.95 9.07 -7.07
CA TYR A 323 13.04 8.88 -8.51
C TYR A 323 13.21 10.24 -9.22
N ASP A 324 14.35 10.46 -9.87
CA ASP A 324 14.67 11.76 -10.48
C ASP A 324 14.46 11.80 -11.99
N ASN A 325 14.34 10.63 -12.61
CA ASN A 325 14.30 10.50 -14.06
C ASN A 325 12.96 9.99 -14.62
N LEU A 326 11.97 9.72 -13.76
CA LEU A 326 10.74 9.08 -14.21
C LEU A 326 9.91 9.96 -15.15
N THR A 327 9.84 11.27 -14.88
CA THR A 327 9.17 12.23 -15.77
C THR A 327 9.92 12.39 -17.09
N ALA A 328 11.26 12.33 -17.09
CA ALA A 328 12.09 12.44 -18.29
C ALA A 328 11.87 11.31 -19.30
N VAL A 329 11.28 10.19 -18.85
CA VAL A 329 10.91 9.07 -19.75
C VAL A 329 9.72 9.43 -20.65
N PHE A 330 8.86 10.36 -20.24
CA PHE A 330 7.74 10.87 -21.02
C PHE A 330 8.08 12.15 -21.79
N ASP A 331 8.94 13.00 -21.21
CA ASP A 331 9.49 14.18 -21.89
C ASP A 331 10.95 14.38 -21.42
N SER A 332 11.90 14.18 -22.31
CA SER A 332 13.34 14.27 -22.02
C SER A 332 13.81 15.66 -21.56
N LYS A 333 13.03 16.70 -21.86
CA LYS A 333 13.32 18.08 -21.42
C LYS A 333 12.84 18.34 -19.99
N GLU A 334 12.00 17.47 -19.46
CA GLU A 334 11.25 17.64 -18.23
C GLU A 334 11.74 16.69 -17.14
N LYS A 335 12.86 17.05 -16.48
CA LYS A 335 13.34 16.31 -15.31
C LYS A 335 12.75 16.94 -14.06
N SER A 336 11.88 16.20 -13.40
CA SER A 336 11.37 16.57 -12.07
C SER A 336 11.75 15.46 -11.08
N SER A 337 12.49 15.85 -10.04
CA SER A 337 12.76 14.94 -8.93
C SER A 337 11.47 14.62 -8.21
N GLY A 338 11.30 13.36 -7.84
CA GLY A 338 10.18 12.88 -7.06
C GLY A 338 10.63 11.88 -6.00
N VAL A 339 9.86 11.80 -4.93
CA VAL A 339 10.00 10.77 -3.91
C VAL A 339 8.62 10.34 -3.46
N GLY A 340 8.44 9.06 -3.24
CA GLY A 340 7.16 8.53 -2.80
C GLY A 340 7.25 7.14 -2.23
N PHE A 341 6.15 6.69 -1.66
CA PHE A 341 6.01 5.35 -1.12
C PHE A 341 4.57 4.86 -1.27
N SER A 342 4.39 3.56 -1.12
CA SER A 342 3.11 2.89 -1.27
C SER A 342 2.88 1.94 -0.10
N PHE A 343 1.70 1.98 0.51
CA PHE A 343 1.20 0.89 1.35
C PHE A 343 0.46 -0.13 0.49
N GLY A 344 0.80 -1.41 0.65
CA GLY A 344 0.04 -2.54 0.10
C GLY A 344 -1.13 -2.90 1.00
N ILE A 345 -2.34 -2.43 0.69
CA ILE A 345 -3.52 -2.59 1.54
C ILE A 345 -3.82 -4.06 1.85
N ASP A 346 -3.69 -4.91 0.86
CA ASP A 346 -3.97 -6.34 1.02
C ASP A 346 -2.99 -7.03 1.96
N ARG A 347 -1.72 -6.64 1.95
CA ARG A 347 -0.72 -7.15 2.88
C ARG A 347 -0.89 -6.59 4.28
N LEU A 348 -1.24 -5.31 4.42
CA LEU A 348 -1.59 -4.72 5.72
C LEU A 348 -2.81 -5.41 6.31
N TYR A 349 -3.85 -5.66 5.48
CA TYR A 349 -5.02 -6.40 5.90
C TYR A 349 -4.65 -7.80 6.40
N ASP A 350 -3.90 -8.57 5.62
CA ASP A 350 -3.49 -9.93 5.99
C ASP A 350 -2.64 -9.94 7.28
N ALA A 351 -1.73 -8.96 7.47
CA ALA A 351 -0.93 -8.81 8.69
C ALA A 351 -1.79 -8.46 9.91
N MET A 352 -2.70 -7.50 9.78
CA MET A 352 -3.59 -7.08 10.88
C MET A 352 -4.57 -8.18 11.28
N GLU A 353 -5.04 -8.99 10.32
CA GLU A 353 -5.85 -10.19 10.62
C GLU A 353 -5.03 -11.22 11.41
N GLU A 354 -3.82 -11.54 10.94
CA GLU A 354 -2.92 -12.50 11.56
C GLU A 354 -2.59 -12.11 13.02
N LEU A 355 -2.40 -10.81 13.26
CA LEU A 355 -2.04 -10.25 14.57
C LEU A 355 -3.24 -9.83 15.42
N SER A 356 -4.47 -10.02 14.92
CA SER A 356 -5.72 -9.63 15.60
C SER A 356 -5.77 -8.15 16.01
N LEU A 357 -5.28 -7.24 15.15
CA LEU A 357 -5.16 -5.82 15.43
C LEU A 357 -6.41 -5.00 15.07
N PHE A 358 -7.41 -5.59 14.43
CA PHE A 358 -8.63 -4.85 14.09
C PHE A 358 -9.48 -4.55 15.34
N PRO A 359 -9.94 -3.30 15.53
CA PRO A 359 -10.91 -2.96 16.57
C PRO A 359 -12.20 -3.79 16.40
N LYS A 360 -12.78 -4.24 17.51
CA LYS A 360 -14.01 -5.06 17.48
C LYS A 360 -15.17 -4.34 16.76
N GLU A 361 -15.26 -3.03 16.89
CA GLU A 361 -16.30 -2.19 16.29
C GLU A 361 -16.22 -2.11 14.77
N THR A 362 -15.12 -2.56 14.17
CA THR A 362 -14.90 -2.49 12.71
C THR A 362 -15.72 -3.56 11.95
N ILE A 363 -16.34 -4.51 12.65
CA ILE A 363 -17.00 -5.68 12.02
C ILE A 363 -18.38 -5.35 11.47
N SER A 364 -19.09 -4.37 12.05
CA SER A 364 -20.45 -4.00 11.63
C SER A 364 -20.53 -2.55 11.16
N THR A 365 -21.19 -2.33 10.03
CA THR A 365 -21.49 -0.98 9.54
C THR A 365 -22.67 -0.35 10.26
N SER A 366 -23.60 -1.16 10.82
CA SER A 366 -24.75 -0.69 11.59
C SER A 366 -24.44 -0.70 13.08
N LYS A 367 -24.72 0.43 13.74
CA LYS A 367 -24.57 0.55 15.20
C LYS A 367 -25.83 0.12 15.95
N ILE A 368 -26.99 0.36 15.39
CA ILE A 368 -28.29 0.09 16.00
C ILE A 368 -29.18 -0.71 15.06
N LEU A 369 -29.82 -1.78 15.58
CA LEU A 369 -30.99 -2.36 14.97
C LEU A 369 -32.23 -1.99 15.80
N ILE A 370 -33.25 -1.44 15.18
CA ILE A 370 -34.56 -1.30 15.80
C ILE A 370 -35.39 -2.55 15.48
N VAL A 371 -35.88 -3.20 16.52
CA VAL A 371 -36.80 -4.34 16.44
C VAL A 371 -38.18 -3.90 16.92
N HIS A 372 -39.23 -4.44 16.33
CA HIS A 372 -40.60 -4.04 16.58
C HIS A 372 -41.50 -5.26 16.78
N LEU A 373 -42.59 -5.08 17.52
CA LEU A 373 -43.47 -6.16 17.93
C LEU A 373 -44.73 -6.29 17.07
N ASP A 374 -45.22 -5.19 16.54
CA ASP A 374 -46.49 -5.08 15.79
C ASP A 374 -46.40 -4.01 14.70
N LYS A 375 -47.51 -3.80 13.98
CA LYS A 375 -47.59 -2.82 12.87
C LYS A 375 -47.47 -1.38 13.35
N GLU A 376 -48.00 -1.04 14.51
CA GLU A 376 -47.93 0.32 15.05
C GLU A 376 -46.49 0.66 15.44
N SER A 377 -45.84 -0.23 16.17
CA SER A 377 -44.42 -0.10 16.55
C SER A 377 -43.50 -0.10 15.35
N PHE A 378 -43.81 -0.82 14.27
CA PHE A 378 -43.09 -0.71 13.00
C PHE A 378 -43.10 0.72 12.44
N HIS A 379 -44.32 1.33 12.33
CA HIS A 379 -44.40 2.71 11.82
C HIS A 379 -43.69 3.74 12.71
N TYR A 380 -43.73 3.55 14.04
CA TYR A 380 -42.98 4.39 14.97
C TYR A 380 -41.47 4.20 14.78
N SER A 381 -41.00 2.95 14.60
CA SER A 381 -39.61 2.61 14.36
C SER A 381 -38.98 3.34 13.17
N LEU A 382 -39.75 3.59 12.11
CA LEU A 382 -39.30 4.32 10.93
C LEU A 382 -38.89 5.77 11.29
N LYS A 383 -39.75 6.46 12.12
CA LYS A 383 -39.45 7.81 12.60
C LYS A 383 -38.25 7.83 13.54
N ALA A 384 -38.20 6.89 14.49
CA ALA A 384 -37.09 6.76 15.42
C ALA A 384 -35.74 6.51 14.70
N ALA A 385 -35.75 5.59 13.73
CA ALA A 385 -34.56 5.32 12.89
C ALA A 385 -34.09 6.57 12.16
N GLN A 386 -35.02 7.35 11.57
CA GLN A 386 -34.64 8.57 10.86
C GLN A 386 -34.05 9.62 11.79
N THR A 387 -34.59 9.78 13.00
CA THR A 387 -34.02 10.67 14.02
C THR A 387 -32.61 10.25 14.41
N ILE A 388 -32.37 8.94 14.62
CA ILE A 388 -31.04 8.40 14.94
C ILE A 388 -30.06 8.64 13.77
N ARG A 389 -30.48 8.38 12.51
CA ARG A 389 -29.65 8.60 11.32
C ARG A 389 -29.27 10.07 11.12
N LEU A 390 -30.20 11.00 11.33
CA LEU A 390 -29.95 12.45 11.25
C LEU A 390 -28.91 12.92 12.29
N ASN A 391 -28.72 12.15 13.35
CA ASN A 391 -27.69 12.38 14.36
C ASN A 391 -26.35 11.66 14.05
N GLY A 392 -26.20 11.10 12.84
CA GLY A 392 -24.95 10.50 12.37
C GLY A 392 -24.72 9.07 12.84
N ILE A 393 -25.73 8.39 13.42
CA ILE A 393 -25.61 7.01 13.88
C ILE A 393 -26.25 6.07 12.86
N ALA A 394 -25.47 5.08 12.38
CA ALA A 394 -25.94 4.07 11.46
C ALA A 394 -26.99 3.17 12.14
N CYS A 395 -28.21 3.16 11.60
CA CYS A 395 -29.37 2.51 12.18
C CYS A 395 -30.18 1.75 11.11
N GLU A 396 -30.50 0.48 11.39
CA GLU A 396 -31.41 -0.34 10.62
C GLU A 396 -32.74 -0.51 11.35
N VAL A 397 -33.84 -0.67 10.62
CA VAL A 397 -35.09 -1.20 11.14
C VAL A 397 -35.25 -2.60 10.55
N TYR A 398 -35.58 -3.58 11.36
CA TYR A 398 -35.86 -4.91 10.83
C TYR A 398 -37.05 -4.86 9.87
N PRO A 399 -36.95 -5.36 8.64
CA PRO A 399 -37.95 -5.02 7.59
C PRO A 399 -39.28 -5.78 7.74
N ASP A 400 -39.24 -7.00 8.30
CA ASP A 400 -40.39 -7.90 8.32
C ASP A 400 -41.07 -7.96 9.68
N GLN A 401 -42.39 -8.12 9.68
CA GLN A 401 -43.18 -8.40 10.89
C GLN A 401 -42.99 -9.87 11.32
N THR A 402 -42.03 -10.15 12.18
CA THR A 402 -41.69 -11.49 12.64
C THR A 402 -41.47 -11.54 14.16
N LYS A 403 -41.39 -12.74 14.72
CA LYS A 403 -41.11 -12.93 16.15
C LYS A 403 -39.79 -12.21 16.53
N ILE A 404 -39.78 -11.53 17.67
CA ILE A 404 -38.61 -10.77 18.18
C ILE A 404 -37.34 -11.62 18.21
N LYS A 405 -37.47 -12.91 18.50
CA LYS A 405 -36.33 -13.86 18.50
C LYS A 405 -35.57 -13.83 17.16
N LYS A 406 -36.29 -13.87 16.03
CA LYS A 406 -35.69 -13.87 14.70
C LYS A 406 -35.00 -12.51 14.40
N GLN A 407 -35.58 -11.41 14.86
CA GLN A 407 -35.01 -10.08 14.72
C GLN A 407 -33.73 -9.93 15.56
N MET A 408 -33.70 -10.50 16.77
CA MET A 408 -32.51 -10.54 17.63
C MET A 408 -31.40 -11.42 17.05
N GLU A 409 -31.73 -12.59 16.49
CA GLU A 409 -30.79 -13.45 15.79
C GLU A 409 -30.14 -12.76 14.58
N TYR A 410 -30.89 -11.88 13.91
CA TYR A 410 -30.34 -11.07 12.82
C TYR A 410 -29.30 -10.06 13.33
N ALA A 411 -29.58 -9.37 14.45
CA ALA A 411 -28.63 -8.47 15.08
C ALA A 411 -27.33 -9.17 15.47
N ASP A 412 -27.47 -10.37 16.08
CA ASP A 412 -26.35 -11.19 16.51
C ASP A 412 -25.48 -11.63 15.31
N LYS A 413 -26.10 -12.22 14.26
CA LYS A 413 -25.40 -12.65 13.04
C LYS A 413 -24.71 -11.54 12.30
N LYS A 414 -25.25 -10.31 12.37
CA LYS A 414 -24.63 -9.11 11.77
C LYS A 414 -23.65 -8.38 12.70
N ASN A 415 -23.46 -8.89 13.92
CA ASN A 415 -22.62 -8.24 14.95
C ASN A 415 -23.04 -6.78 15.21
N ILE A 416 -24.36 -6.48 15.20
CA ILE A 416 -24.87 -5.15 15.51
C ILE A 416 -24.79 -4.95 17.02
N PRO A 417 -24.03 -3.95 17.53
CA PRO A 417 -23.74 -3.86 18.95
C PRO A 417 -24.93 -3.49 19.83
N PHE A 418 -25.92 -2.77 19.28
CA PHE A 418 -27.07 -2.30 20.04
C PHE A 418 -28.39 -2.66 19.35
N VAL A 419 -29.35 -3.06 20.16
CA VAL A 419 -30.74 -3.27 19.70
C VAL A 419 -31.68 -2.37 20.50
N VAL A 420 -32.55 -1.65 19.81
CA VAL A 420 -33.62 -0.87 20.38
C VAL A 420 -34.94 -1.62 20.16
N VAL A 421 -35.61 -1.98 21.24
CA VAL A 421 -36.92 -2.64 21.16
C VAL A 421 -38.02 -1.61 21.25
N ILE A 422 -38.94 -1.65 20.30
CA ILE A 422 -40.12 -0.79 20.24
C ILE A 422 -41.39 -1.65 20.21
N GLY A 423 -42.21 -1.48 21.21
CA GLY A 423 -43.55 -2.05 21.32
C GLY A 423 -44.54 -1.00 21.80
N SER A 424 -45.81 -1.38 21.98
CA SER A 424 -46.88 -0.47 22.39
C SER A 424 -46.64 0.21 23.74
N GLU A 425 -45.98 -0.47 24.70
CA GLU A 425 -45.64 0.11 25.99
C GLU A 425 -44.50 1.14 25.88
N GLU A 426 -43.47 0.85 25.07
CA GLU A 426 -42.38 1.78 24.81
C GLU A 426 -42.92 3.06 24.13
N ILE A 427 -43.87 2.94 23.24
CA ILE A 427 -44.48 4.11 22.56
C ILE A 427 -45.25 4.94 23.57
N LYS A 428 -46.07 4.33 24.44
CA LYS A 428 -46.90 5.06 25.43
C LYS A 428 -46.02 5.80 26.45
N THR A 429 -44.93 5.18 26.89
CA THR A 429 -44.05 5.75 27.93
C THR A 429 -42.95 6.66 27.36
N ASN A 430 -42.75 6.63 26.05
CA ASN A 430 -41.60 7.23 25.35
C ASN A 430 -40.23 6.79 25.89
N LEU A 431 -40.18 5.57 26.47
CA LEU A 431 -38.97 4.95 27.00
C LEU A 431 -38.73 3.63 26.29
N PHE A 432 -37.67 3.57 25.49
CA PHE A 432 -37.34 2.45 24.63
C PHE A 432 -36.29 1.57 25.31
N THR A 433 -36.41 0.25 25.15
CA THR A 433 -35.44 -0.68 25.70
C THR A 433 -34.23 -0.75 24.78
N LEU A 434 -33.10 -0.14 25.21
CA LEU A 434 -31.79 -0.28 24.59
C LEU A 434 -31.11 -1.52 25.17
N LYS A 435 -30.77 -2.49 24.32
CA LYS A 435 -30.00 -3.68 24.70
C LYS A 435 -28.62 -3.62 24.08
N LYS A 436 -27.59 -3.77 24.90
CA LYS A 436 -26.21 -3.98 24.47
C LYS A 436 -25.98 -5.47 24.18
N MET A 437 -25.69 -5.83 22.95
CA MET A 437 -25.66 -7.23 22.53
C MET A 437 -24.52 -8.03 23.15
N GLU A 438 -23.34 -7.41 23.37
CA GLU A 438 -22.17 -8.05 23.95
C GLU A 438 -22.40 -8.48 25.40
N THR A 439 -23.00 -7.63 26.23
CA THR A 439 -23.18 -7.88 27.67
C THR A 439 -24.58 -8.36 28.03
N GLY A 440 -25.55 -8.19 27.15
CA GLY A 440 -26.96 -8.45 27.43
C GLY A 440 -27.63 -7.37 28.31
N GLU A 441 -26.90 -6.35 28.75
CA GLU A 441 -27.40 -5.25 29.57
C GLU A 441 -28.52 -4.49 28.86
N GLN A 442 -29.55 -4.12 29.61
CA GLN A 442 -30.72 -3.39 29.11
C GLN A 442 -30.97 -2.14 29.92
N SER A 443 -31.34 -1.06 29.23
CA SER A 443 -31.72 0.22 29.83
C SER A 443 -32.95 0.79 29.12
N LYS A 444 -33.84 1.46 29.89
CA LYS A 444 -34.97 2.20 29.33
C LYS A 444 -34.60 3.66 29.15
N LEU A 445 -34.57 4.12 27.92
CA LEU A 445 -34.06 5.45 27.53
C LEU A 445 -34.96 6.10 26.47
N THR A 446 -35.01 7.43 26.42
CA THR A 446 -35.61 8.12 25.26
C THR A 446 -34.66 8.03 24.05
N ILE A 447 -35.17 8.32 22.85
CA ILE A 447 -34.34 8.32 21.61
C ILE A 447 -33.15 9.29 21.74
N GLU A 448 -33.35 10.46 22.36
CA GLU A 448 -32.30 11.46 22.58
C GLU A 448 -31.22 10.93 23.54
N GLN A 449 -31.62 10.20 24.58
CA GLN A 449 -30.69 9.57 25.53
C GLN A 449 -29.90 8.44 24.87
N ILE A 450 -30.57 7.62 24.04
CA ILE A 450 -29.93 6.56 23.23
C ILE A 450 -28.85 7.19 22.30
N ILE A 451 -29.22 8.26 21.60
CA ILE A 451 -28.28 8.98 20.73
C ILE A 451 -27.05 9.47 21.51
N LYS A 452 -27.27 10.04 22.70
CA LYS A 452 -26.15 10.53 23.57
C LYS A 452 -25.28 9.40 24.08
N SER A 453 -25.83 8.22 24.37
CA SER A 453 -25.07 7.09 24.93
C SER A 453 -24.25 6.32 23.90
N ILE A 454 -24.53 6.49 22.59
CA ILE A 454 -23.87 5.77 21.48
C ILE A 454 -22.89 6.65 20.71
N LYS A 455 -23.04 8.00 20.77
CA LYS A 455 -22.04 8.95 20.25
C LYS A 455 -20.74 8.90 21.04
#